data_03efa60c89f175926d017f76c48752fd
#
_entry.id   03efa60c89f175926d017f76c48752fd
#
_cell.length_a   1.000
_cell.length_b   1.000
_cell.length_c   1.000
_cell.angle_alpha   90.00
_cell.angle_beta   90.00
_cell.angle_gamma   90.00
#
_symmetry.space_group_name_H-M   'P 1'
#
loop_
_entity.id
_entity.type
_entity.pdbx_description
1 polymer ?
#
loop_
_entity_poly.entity_id
_entity_poly.type
_entity_poly.pdbx_seq_one_letter_code
_entity_poly.pdbx_strand_id
1 'polypeptide(L)'
;MDWQNFDLPMDNVRLRWIGLDVYTFHSGIERTMFAPDNYAMWVIDEGEGVAVVDGQRLPIVPSSSILVLPGTILEWEHQPGHLVHAHKLEFDADWEGEPEEHPLAMIGNRVVSMQPLANLMELLDQIAELRTTDMGMSRFRRGILLQDAIFQFAVKACANQPANTKEAVLQTITHMEGNYQHNWKVGELAAIACVGTRQYSHIFRQVTGTSPMDYLHRLRVDHAKRLLRSSSRDIHSIATQVGFKDEFYFSRRFKQQEGVSPSVYVKKHEPRVIGLLFTSHLLALGMTPIGAPDYHLFRNEYVRPYLPEMKPFVWAPYDLEAIREMEPDLILGYEHMTTGEYEQFSAIAEVVRIPWQSQDVYQQLDNVSAVVNKRKRSREWMEQHQLKVDQTKERLCSTIGLQDTYAALVIDDTGFRVAGDRNMGHVLYRSLQLKPHPLVQQFINDYNGHNAFSEKLPFEELHHYDADRLFIMINGQNPHAEAAFRKLCRSEVWRNLNVVRNKNVHKVSYDKWWMYTPLAVDGQLDEMIKLVENV
;
A
#
# COMPACT_ATOMS: atom_id res chain seq x y z
N MET A 1 -45.08 12.49 -13.08
CA MET A 1 -44.36 12.06 -11.88
C MET A 1 -45.11 12.55 -10.67
N ASP A 2 -45.36 11.65 -9.76
CA ASP A 2 -46.22 11.94 -8.59
C ASP A 2 -45.30 12.52 -7.48
N TRP A 3 -45.10 13.85 -7.51
CA TRP A 3 -44.28 14.61 -6.53
C TRP A 3 -44.88 14.58 -5.12
N GLN A 4 -46.14 14.12 -4.95
CA GLN A 4 -46.86 14.02 -3.69
C GLN A 4 -46.28 12.95 -2.74
N ASN A 5 -45.36 12.12 -3.21
CA ASN A 5 -44.73 11.05 -2.42
C ASN A 5 -43.40 11.46 -1.79
N PHE A 6 -42.95 12.71 -1.96
CA PHE A 6 -41.66 13.18 -1.40
C PHE A 6 -41.92 14.09 -0.20
N ASP A 7 -41.46 13.65 0.96
CA ASP A 7 -41.56 14.36 2.25
C ASP A 7 -40.34 15.30 2.44
N LEU A 8 -40.18 16.30 1.58
CA LEU A 8 -39.17 17.35 1.71
C LEU A 8 -39.88 18.60 2.28
N PRO A 9 -39.57 19.04 3.53
CA PRO A 9 -40.33 20.11 4.19
C PRO A 9 -39.92 21.50 3.66
N MET A 10 -40.30 21.77 2.39
CA MET A 10 -39.99 23.05 1.69
C MET A 10 -40.95 24.19 2.06
N ASP A 11 -42.01 23.91 2.77
CA ASP A 11 -43.06 24.87 3.19
C ASP A 11 -42.55 25.98 4.12
N ASN A 12 -41.47 25.70 4.87
CA ASN A 12 -40.81 26.65 5.76
C ASN A 12 -39.54 27.28 5.17
N VAL A 13 -39.23 27.06 3.90
CA VAL A 13 -38.07 27.65 3.22
C VAL A 13 -38.47 28.92 2.47
N ARG A 14 -37.83 30.03 2.80
CA ARG A 14 -38.00 31.32 2.14
C ARG A 14 -36.82 31.60 1.22
N LEU A 15 -37.04 31.59 -0.10
CA LEU A 15 -35.97 31.84 -1.06
C LEU A 15 -35.92 33.33 -1.43
N ARG A 16 -34.72 33.87 -1.50
CA ARG A 16 -34.45 35.26 -1.91
C ARG A 16 -33.44 35.28 -3.05
N TRP A 17 -33.86 35.79 -4.19
CA TRP A 17 -33.03 35.89 -5.39
C TRP A 17 -31.86 36.87 -5.17
N ILE A 18 -30.67 36.49 -5.65
CA ILE A 18 -29.45 37.29 -5.61
C ILE A 18 -28.96 37.58 -7.03
N GLY A 19 -28.75 36.56 -7.87
CA GLY A 19 -28.20 36.76 -9.20
C GLY A 19 -28.40 35.57 -10.14
N LEU A 20 -28.18 35.85 -11.42
CA LEU A 20 -28.08 34.86 -12.47
C LEU A 20 -26.93 35.25 -13.40
N ASP A 21 -25.91 34.43 -13.47
CA ASP A 21 -24.73 34.62 -14.31
C ASP A 21 -24.57 33.45 -15.28
N VAL A 22 -23.94 33.73 -16.42
CA VAL A 22 -23.62 32.71 -17.42
C VAL A 22 -22.11 32.58 -17.52
N TYR A 23 -21.62 31.36 -17.48
CA TYR A 23 -20.21 31.03 -17.52
C TYR A 23 -19.91 30.16 -18.75
N THR A 24 -18.81 30.46 -19.41
CA THR A 24 -18.26 29.65 -20.48
C THR A 24 -16.81 29.31 -20.09
N PHE A 25 -16.57 28.05 -19.82
CA PHE A 25 -15.27 27.57 -19.47
C PHE A 25 -14.54 27.09 -20.74
N HIS A 26 -13.44 27.77 -21.10
CA HIS A 26 -12.62 27.43 -22.25
C HIS A 26 -11.54 26.39 -21.86
N SER A 27 -11.11 25.59 -22.81
CA SER A 27 -10.06 24.60 -22.65
C SER A 27 -8.72 25.22 -22.25
N GLY A 28 -8.37 25.15 -20.98
CA GLY A 28 -7.09 25.53 -20.40
C GLY A 28 -6.96 24.87 -19.02
N ILE A 29 -5.72 24.62 -18.56
CA ILE A 29 -5.42 23.90 -17.30
C ILE A 29 -5.79 24.76 -16.05
N GLU A 30 -6.77 25.63 -16.13
CA GLU A 30 -7.20 26.43 -14.98
C GLU A 30 -8.35 25.73 -14.25
N ARG A 31 -8.04 25.25 -13.04
CA ARG A 31 -9.07 24.88 -12.07
C ARG A 31 -9.76 26.17 -11.63
N THR A 32 -10.98 26.34 -12.06
CA THR A 32 -11.79 27.47 -11.58
C THR A 32 -12.48 27.05 -10.29
N MET A 33 -12.13 27.70 -9.19
CA MET A 33 -12.64 27.42 -7.85
C MET A 33 -13.69 28.45 -7.47
N PHE A 34 -14.82 27.99 -6.96
CA PHE A 34 -15.89 28.81 -6.40
C PHE A 34 -16.15 28.37 -4.96
N ALA A 35 -16.29 29.33 -4.08
CA ALA A 35 -16.73 29.12 -2.70
C ALA A 35 -17.87 30.12 -2.44
N PRO A 36 -19.14 29.80 -2.77
CA PRO A 36 -20.25 30.73 -2.65
C PRO A 36 -20.59 30.96 -1.16
N ASP A 37 -20.83 32.22 -0.83
CA ASP A 37 -21.38 32.60 0.47
C ASP A 37 -22.89 32.27 0.58
N ASN A 38 -23.57 32.07 -0.55
CA ASN A 38 -24.99 31.80 -0.70
C ASN A 38 -25.20 30.47 -1.40
N TYR A 39 -26.44 30.01 -1.51
CA TYR A 39 -26.80 28.86 -2.34
C TYR A 39 -26.60 29.19 -3.83
N ALA A 40 -26.00 28.26 -4.59
CA ALA A 40 -25.78 28.42 -6.00
C ALA A 40 -26.22 27.15 -6.77
N MET A 41 -27.28 27.29 -7.61
CA MET A 41 -27.66 26.23 -8.52
C MET A 41 -26.98 26.42 -9.87
N TRP A 42 -26.13 25.48 -10.24
CA TRP A 42 -25.46 25.44 -11.53
C TRP A 42 -26.24 24.54 -12.47
N VAL A 43 -26.48 24.99 -13.69
CA VAL A 43 -27.16 24.25 -14.74
C VAL A 43 -26.27 24.21 -15.97
N ILE A 44 -25.88 23.00 -16.36
CA ILE A 44 -25.02 22.76 -17.52
C ILE A 44 -25.89 22.48 -18.75
N ASP A 45 -25.83 23.36 -19.73
CA ASP A 45 -26.58 23.24 -20.98
C ASP A 45 -25.72 22.66 -22.11
N GLU A 46 -24.40 22.92 -22.12
CA GLU A 46 -23.47 22.37 -23.11
C GLU A 46 -22.15 21.90 -22.46
N GLY A 47 -21.56 20.87 -23.06
CA GLY A 47 -20.22 20.36 -22.69
C GLY A 47 -20.24 19.26 -21.64
N GLU A 48 -19.08 18.65 -21.50
CA GLU A 48 -18.84 17.55 -20.55
C GLU A 48 -17.60 17.83 -19.71
N GLY A 49 -17.57 17.36 -18.47
CA GLY A 49 -16.46 17.57 -17.56
C GLY A 49 -16.63 16.86 -16.22
N VAL A 50 -15.90 17.33 -15.23
CA VAL A 50 -16.00 16.86 -13.84
C VAL A 50 -16.14 18.07 -12.92
N ALA A 51 -17.18 18.09 -12.10
CA ALA A 51 -17.28 18.98 -10.96
C ALA A 51 -16.65 18.31 -9.75
N VAL A 52 -15.79 19.02 -9.03
CA VAL A 52 -15.22 18.55 -7.75
C VAL A 52 -15.86 19.36 -6.64
N VAL A 53 -16.69 18.72 -5.83
CA VAL A 53 -17.44 19.34 -4.73
C VAL A 53 -16.86 18.83 -3.43
N ASP A 54 -16.22 19.71 -2.63
CA ASP A 54 -15.50 19.35 -1.41
C ASP A 54 -14.55 18.13 -1.58
N GLY A 55 -13.84 18.06 -2.72
CA GLY A 55 -12.93 16.97 -3.07
C GLY A 55 -13.61 15.75 -3.71
N GLN A 56 -14.94 15.67 -3.76
CA GLN A 56 -15.65 14.59 -4.44
C GLN A 56 -15.82 14.89 -5.94
N ARG A 57 -15.33 13.98 -6.79
CA ARG A 57 -15.39 14.11 -8.24
C ARG A 57 -16.75 13.63 -8.77
N LEU A 58 -17.49 14.50 -9.41
CA LEU A 58 -18.83 14.25 -9.96
C LEU A 58 -18.80 14.49 -11.47
N PRO A 59 -19.07 13.47 -12.31
CA PRO A 59 -19.15 13.66 -13.76
C PRO A 59 -20.33 14.56 -14.12
N ILE A 60 -20.13 15.49 -15.03
CA ILE A 60 -21.16 16.36 -15.59
C ILE A 60 -21.28 16.16 -17.09
N VAL A 61 -22.53 16.22 -17.56
CA VAL A 61 -22.93 16.13 -18.99
C VAL A 61 -24.01 17.19 -19.27
N PRO A 62 -24.32 17.50 -20.50
CA PRO A 62 -25.45 18.39 -20.82
C PRO A 62 -26.74 17.96 -20.10
N SER A 63 -27.46 18.91 -19.57
CA SER A 63 -28.64 18.74 -18.69
C SER A 63 -28.32 18.34 -17.24
N SER A 64 -27.05 18.33 -16.82
CA SER A 64 -26.69 18.22 -15.42
C SER A 64 -26.97 19.50 -14.66
N SER A 65 -27.43 19.40 -13.42
CA SER A 65 -27.50 20.52 -12.48
C SER A 65 -26.94 20.13 -11.12
N ILE A 66 -26.35 21.12 -10.44
CA ILE A 66 -25.77 20.93 -9.07
C ILE A 66 -26.25 22.11 -8.22
N LEU A 67 -26.87 21.82 -7.09
CA LEU A 67 -27.13 22.82 -6.05
C LEU A 67 -25.94 22.79 -5.06
N VAL A 68 -25.15 23.87 -5.06
CA VAL A 68 -23.98 24.04 -4.18
C VAL A 68 -24.41 24.81 -2.93
N LEU A 69 -24.08 24.28 -1.77
CA LEU A 69 -24.42 24.85 -0.47
C LEU A 69 -23.44 25.97 -0.08
N PRO A 70 -23.84 26.94 0.78
CA PRO A 70 -22.93 27.95 1.28
C PRO A 70 -21.67 27.35 1.95
N GLY A 71 -20.50 27.93 1.66
CA GLY A 71 -19.23 27.46 2.18
C GLY A 71 -18.64 26.19 1.55
N THR A 72 -19.35 25.57 0.59
CA THR A 72 -18.86 24.41 -0.17
C THR A 72 -17.87 24.85 -1.25
N ILE A 73 -16.77 24.14 -1.40
CA ILE A 73 -15.79 24.39 -2.46
C ILE A 73 -16.20 23.60 -3.71
N LEU A 74 -16.47 24.34 -4.80
CA LEU A 74 -16.71 23.77 -6.12
C LEU A 74 -15.54 24.07 -7.05
N GLU A 75 -14.91 23.05 -7.59
CA GLU A 75 -13.88 23.18 -8.62
C GLU A 75 -14.39 22.54 -9.93
N TRP A 76 -14.06 23.16 -11.06
CA TRP A 76 -14.36 22.62 -12.39
C TRP A 76 -13.09 22.05 -13.02
N GLU A 77 -13.16 20.77 -13.39
CA GLU A 77 -12.13 20.11 -14.19
C GLU A 77 -12.69 19.77 -15.56
N HIS A 78 -12.12 20.31 -16.62
CA HIS A 78 -12.55 20.04 -18.00
C HIS A 78 -11.40 19.46 -18.81
N GLN A 79 -11.76 18.61 -19.77
CA GLN A 79 -10.78 18.02 -20.68
C GLN A 79 -10.34 19.06 -21.72
N PRO A 80 -9.07 19.07 -22.15
CA PRO A 80 -8.60 19.93 -23.22
C PRO A 80 -9.45 19.72 -24.49
N GLY A 81 -9.99 20.82 -25.04
CA GLY A 81 -10.77 20.79 -26.28
C GLY A 81 -12.31 20.77 -26.11
N HIS A 82 -12.80 20.64 -24.87
CA HIS A 82 -14.24 20.71 -24.60
C HIS A 82 -14.62 22.04 -23.96
N LEU A 83 -15.66 22.67 -24.50
CA LEU A 83 -16.27 23.89 -23.96
C LEU A 83 -17.38 23.45 -22.99
N VAL A 84 -17.47 24.04 -21.81
CA VAL A 84 -18.59 23.85 -20.89
C VAL A 84 -19.32 25.17 -20.75
N HIS A 85 -20.60 25.18 -21.05
CA HIS A 85 -21.49 26.32 -20.86
C HIS A 85 -22.42 26.04 -19.69
N ALA A 86 -22.51 27.00 -18.73
CA ALA A 86 -23.26 26.79 -17.51
C ALA A 86 -23.93 28.10 -17.03
N HIS A 87 -25.12 27.96 -16.48
CA HIS A 87 -25.85 29.02 -15.81
C HIS A 87 -25.72 28.86 -14.30
N LYS A 88 -25.37 29.94 -13.59
CA LYS A 88 -25.29 30.00 -12.12
C LYS A 88 -26.46 30.82 -11.61
N LEU A 89 -27.44 30.21 -10.97
CA LEU A 89 -28.52 30.85 -10.26
C LEU A 89 -28.17 30.94 -8.79
N GLU A 90 -27.95 32.17 -8.27
CA GLU A 90 -27.54 32.44 -6.88
C GLU A 90 -28.73 33.00 -6.08
N PHE A 91 -28.91 32.45 -4.88
CA PHE A 91 -30.00 32.83 -4.00
C PHE A 91 -29.65 32.57 -2.54
N ASP A 92 -30.38 33.23 -1.66
CA ASP A 92 -30.34 32.99 -0.21
C ASP A 92 -31.59 32.21 0.21
N ALA A 93 -31.48 31.46 1.29
CA ALA A 93 -32.58 30.64 1.79
C ALA A 93 -32.63 30.71 3.32
N ASP A 94 -33.68 31.33 3.81
CA ASP A 94 -34.00 31.38 5.25
C ASP A 94 -34.86 30.15 5.63
N TRP A 95 -34.55 29.50 6.73
CA TRP A 95 -35.30 28.36 7.26
C TRP A 95 -35.34 28.40 8.80
N GLU A 96 -36.50 28.11 9.40
CA GLU A 96 -36.75 28.22 10.83
C GLU A 96 -36.49 26.90 11.59
N GLY A 97 -35.47 26.12 11.19
CA GLY A 97 -35.11 24.84 11.82
C GLY A 97 -33.63 24.75 12.20
N GLU A 98 -33.20 23.59 12.69
CA GLU A 98 -31.80 23.32 12.94
C GLU A 98 -31.00 23.31 11.62
N PRO A 99 -29.81 23.94 11.54
CA PRO A 99 -29.06 24.05 10.29
C PRO A 99 -28.76 22.70 9.61
N GLU A 100 -28.67 21.63 10.41
CA GLU A 100 -28.39 20.27 9.93
C GLU A 100 -29.60 19.58 9.28
N GLU A 101 -30.80 20.12 9.48
CA GLU A 101 -32.06 19.61 8.91
C GLU A 101 -32.58 20.47 7.75
N HIS A 102 -31.77 21.43 7.27
CA HIS A 102 -32.20 22.33 6.20
C HIS A 102 -32.55 21.53 4.93
N PRO A 103 -33.77 21.69 4.36
CA PRO A 103 -34.24 20.88 3.22
C PRO A 103 -33.33 20.93 2.01
N LEU A 104 -32.72 22.08 1.70
CA LEU A 104 -31.79 22.23 0.58
C LEU A 104 -30.47 21.47 0.82
N ALA A 105 -30.04 21.27 2.07
CA ALA A 105 -28.88 20.44 2.38
C ALA A 105 -29.13 18.96 2.06
N MET A 106 -30.38 18.51 2.13
CA MET A 106 -30.76 17.12 1.79
C MET A 106 -30.65 16.83 0.29
N ILE A 107 -30.74 17.84 -0.57
CA ILE A 107 -30.71 17.70 -2.03
C ILE A 107 -29.50 18.36 -2.71
N GLY A 108 -28.68 19.08 -1.96
CA GLY A 108 -27.48 19.77 -2.45
C GLY A 108 -26.25 18.90 -2.64
N ASN A 109 -25.19 19.50 -3.17
CA ASN A 109 -23.85 18.94 -3.38
C ASN A 109 -23.82 17.61 -4.17
N ARG A 110 -24.72 17.43 -5.12
CA ARG A 110 -24.79 16.26 -6.01
C ARG A 110 -25.25 16.65 -7.41
N VAL A 111 -24.89 15.85 -8.41
CA VAL A 111 -25.34 16.03 -9.79
C VAL A 111 -26.74 15.43 -9.97
N VAL A 112 -27.65 16.23 -10.55
CA VAL A 112 -29.01 15.86 -10.87
C VAL A 112 -29.24 16.02 -12.37
N SER A 113 -29.80 15.01 -13.04
CA SER A 113 -30.20 15.12 -14.45
C SER A 113 -31.53 15.88 -14.58
N MET A 114 -31.54 16.99 -15.30
CA MET A 114 -32.68 17.88 -15.49
C MET A 114 -33.43 17.63 -16.81
N GLN A 115 -33.33 16.42 -17.36
CA GLN A 115 -34.04 16.12 -18.62
C GLN A 115 -35.56 16.05 -18.44
N PRO A 116 -36.36 16.70 -19.36
CA PRO A 116 -35.91 17.62 -20.41
C PRO A 116 -35.48 18.98 -19.84
N LEU A 117 -34.33 19.48 -20.28
CA LEU A 117 -33.74 20.73 -19.81
C LEU A 117 -34.54 21.98 -20.21
N ALA A 118 -35.31 21.91 -21.32
CA ALA A 118 -35.99 23.03 -21.92
C ALA A 118 -36.88 23.84 -20.94
N ASN A 119 -37.59 23.15 -20.04
CA ASN A 119 -38.47 23.81 -19.07
C ASN A 119 -37.67 24.64 -18.05
N LEU A 120 -36.53 24.14 -17.60
CA LEU A 120 -35.67 24.86 -16.66
C LEU A 120 -34.99 26.05 -17.35
N MET A 121 -34.50 25.86 -18.57
CA MET A 121 -33.93 26.95 -19.38
C MET A 121 -34.91 28.08 -19.63
N GLU A 122 -36.17 27.77 -19.96
CA GLU A 122 -37.21 28.78 -20.11
C GLU A 122 -37.43 29.61 -18.83
N LEU A 123 -37.36 28.99 -17.66
CA LEU A 123 -37.41 29.72 -16.36
C LEU A 123 -36.20 30.63 -16.18
N LEU A 124 -34.99 30.16 -16.50
CA LEU A 124 -33.76 30.95 -16.38
C LEU A 124 -33.79 32.13 -17.36
N ASP A 125 -34.28 31.96 -18.59
CA ASP A 125 -34.45 33.03 -19.59
C ASP A 125 -35.43 34.09 -19.08
N GLN A 126 -36.58 33.70 -18.53
CA GLN A 126 -37.57 34.62 -17.95
C GLN A 126 -36.97 35.38 -16.75
N ILE A 127 -36.14 34.73 -15.91
CA ILE A 127 -35.44 35.39 -14.82
C ILE A 127 -34.42 36.40 -15.36
N ALA A 128 -33.68 36.06 -16.41
CA ALA A 128 -32.71 36.92 -17.06
C ALA A 128 -33.35 38.18 -17.66
N GLU A 129 -34.50 38.08 -18.30
CA GLU A 129 -35.27 39.22 -18.83
C GLU A 129 -35.67 40.22 -17.73
N LEU A 130 -36.02 39.71 -16.56
CA LEU A 130 -36.42 40.52 -15.41
C LEU A 130 -35.25 41.08 -14.57
N ARG A 131 -34.01 40.71 -14.93
CA ARG A 131 -32.79 40.99 -14.13
C ARG A 131 -32.59 42.52 -13.92
N THR A 132 -32.82 43.33 -14.91
CA THR A 132 -32.57 44.76 -14.92
C THR A 132 -33.73 45.62 -14.36
N THR A 133 -34.90 44.99 -14.13
CA THR A 133 -36.10 45.70 -13.72
C THR A 133 -36.31 45.61 -12.21
N ASP A 134 -36.11 46.71 -11.47
CA ASP A 134 -36.26 46.70 -10.02
C ASP A 134 -37.64 47.18 -9.51
N MET A 135 -38.67 46.99 -10.28
CA MET A 135 -40.06 47.23 -9.89
C MET A 135 -40.58 46.11 -8.99
N GLY A 136 -41.47 46.45 -8.03
CA GLY A 136 -42.01 45.50 -7.07
C GLY A 136 -42.62 44.22 -7.68
N MET A 137 -43.37 44.37 -8.79
CA MET A 137 -43.97 43.25 -9.50
C MET A 137 -42.93 42.38 -10.20
N SER A 138 -41.85 42.93 -10.72
CA SER A 138 -40.75 42.20 -11.33
C SER A 138 -39.97 41.39 -10.29
N ARG A 139 -39.71 41.99 -9.12
CA ARG A 139 -39.11 41.26 -7.98
C ARG A 139 -39.99 40.12 -7.49
N PHE A 140 -41.29 40.34 -7.39
CA PHE A 140 -42.26 39.29 -7.01
C PHE A 140 -42.28 38.15 -8.05
N ARG A 141 -42.31 38.49 -9.32
CA ARG A 141 -42.29 37.48 -10.41
C ARG A 141 -41.01 36.67 -10.42
N ARG A 142 -39.83 37.31 -10.22
CA ARG A 142 -38.55 36.60 -10.07
C ARG A 142 -38.55 35.61 -8.88
N GLY A 143 -39.15 36.00 -7.75
CA GLY A 143 -39.31 35.10 -6.60
C GLY A 143 -40.10 33.84 -6.92
N ILE A 144 -41.20 33.98 -7.71
CA ILE A 144 -41.99 32.83 -8.15
C ILE A 144 -41.20 31.94 -9.10
N LEU A 145 -40.49 32.51 -10.08
CA LEU A 145 -39.66 31.76 -11.02
C LEU A 145 -38.48 31.05 -10.34
N LEU A 146 -37.86 31.67 -9.35
CA LEU A 146 -36.83 31.06 -8.50
C LEU A 146 -37.40 29.85 -7.76
N GLN A 147 -38.57 30.01 -7.10
CA GLN A 147 -39.22 28.89 -6.40
C GLN A 147 -39.53 27.74 -7.33
N ASP A 148 -40.01 28.03 -8.57
CA ASP A 148 -40.30 26.99 -9.56
C ASP A 148 -39.03 26.29 -10.05
N ALA A 149 -37.93 27.02 -10.29
CA ALA A 149 -36.64 26.42 -10.67
C ALA A 149 -36.11 25.48 -9.58
N ILE A 150 -36.15 25.92 -8.30
CA ILE A 150 -35.73 25.08 -7.18
C ILE A 150 -36.66 23.88 -6.96
N PHE A 151 -37.97 24.09 -7.13
CA PHE A 151 -38.97 23.00 -7.10
C PHE A 151 -38.67 21.93 -8.16
N GLN A 152 -38.41 22.33 -9.42
CA GLN A 152 -38.06 21.37 -10.49
C GLN A 152 -36.78 20.61 -10.15
N PHE A 153 -35.74 21.30 -9.61
CA PHE A 153 -34.54 20.65 -9.15
C PHE A 153 -34.83 19.64 -8.01
N ALA A 154 -35.59 20.05 -6.98
CA ALA A 154 -35.93 19.20 -5.84
C ALA A 154 -36.71 17.94 -6.28
N VAL A 155 -37.70 18.10 -7.13
CA VAL A 155 -38.48 16.97 -7.70
C VAL A 155 -37.55 15.98 -8.43
N LYS A 156 -36.62 16.47 -9.26
CA LYS A 156 -35.67 15.62 -9.98
C LYS A 156 -34.63 15.01 -9.04
N ALA A 157 -34.15 15.77 -8.09
CA ALA A 157 -33.22 15.29 -7.06
C ALA A 157 -33.82 14.16 -6.21
N CYS A 158 -35.11 14.28 -5.88
CA CYS A 158 -35.86 13.24 -5.17
C CYS A 158 -36.29 12.06 -6.08
N ALA A 159 -36.60 12.29 -7.35
CA ALA A 159 -36.98 11.24 -8.31
C ALA A 159 -35.79 10.35 -8.73
N ASN A 160 -34.59 10.85 -8.73
CA ASN A 160 -33.35 10.08 -8.96
C ASN A 160 -32.92 9.28 -7.73
N GLN A 161 -33.73 9.20 -6.69
CA GLN A 161 -33.49 8.29 -5.57
C GLN A 161 -33.64 6.84 -6.06
N PRO A 162 -32.78 5.92 -5.56
CA PRO A 162 -33.01 4.50 -5.78
C PRO A 162 -34.42 4.15 -5.32
N ALA A 163 -35.15 3.41 -6.15
CA ALA A 163 -36.56 3.01 -5.93
C ALA A 163 -36.80 2.21 -4.63
N ASN A 164 -35.72 1.98 -3.85
CA ASN A 164 -35.72 1.28 -2.60
C ASN A 164 -34.85 2.06 -1.59
N THR A 165 -35.49 2.64 -0.59
CA THR A 165 -34.85 3.34 0.54
C THR A 165 -33.76 2.50 1.22
N LYS A 166 -33.90 1.18 1.19
CA LYS A 166 -32.91 0.23 1.71
C LYS A 166 -31.61 0.26 0.88
N GLU A 167 -31.73 0.42 -0.41
CA GLU A 167 -30.59 0.51 -1.35
C GLU A 167 -29.83 1.83 -1.19
N ALA A 168 -30.54 2.93 -0.95
CA ALA A 168 -29.93 4.21 -0.62
C ALA A 168 -29.11 4.14 0.69
N VAL A 169 -29.64 3.47 1.69
CA VAL A 169 -28.91 3.23 2.94
C VAL A 169 -27.69 2.31 2.72
N LEU A 170 -27.79 1.30 1.85
CA LEU A 170 -26.64 0.45 1.48
C LEU A 170 -25.52 1.25 0.78
N GLN A 171 -25.87 2.22 -0.08
CA GLN A 171 -24.89 3.11 -0.69
C GLN A 171 -24.14 3.94 0.36
N THR A 172 -24.81 4.42 1.42
CA THR A 172 -24.12 5.14 2.51
C THR A 172 -23.15 4.27 3.27
N ILE A 173 -23.38 2.96 3.37
CA ILE A 173 -22.43 2.02 3.97
C ILE A 173 -21.14 1.98 3.14
N THR A 174 -21.24 1.87 1.82
CA THR A 174 -20.09 1.93 0.91
C THR A 174 -19.31 3.25 1.07
N HIS A 175 -20.03 4.37 1.19
CA HIS A 175 -19.40 5.66 1.46
C HIS A 175 -18.66 5.69 2.80
N MET A 176 -19.24 5.13 3.85
CA MET A 176 -18.59 5.03 5.17
C MET A 176 -17.35 4.14 5.12
N GLU A 177 -17.41 3.03 4.40
CA GLU A 177 -16.28 2.09 4.24
C GLU A 177 -15.12 2.73 3.46
N GLY A 178 -15.42 3.48 2.39
CA GLY A 178 -14.41 4.21 1.61
C GLY A 178 -13.81 5.41 2.35
N ASN A 179 -14.57 6.02 3.27
CA ASN A 179 -14.17 7.25 3.97
C ASN A 179 -14.38 7.13 5.49
N TYR A 180 -13.93 6.03 6.10
CA TYR A 180 -14.12 5.75 7.53
C TYR A 180 -13.40 6.75 8.45
N GLN A 181 -12.41 7.47 7.97
CA GLN A 181 -11.68 8.50 8.72
C GLN A 181 -12.51 9.78 8.88
N HIS A 182 -13.43 10.05 7.94
CA HIS A 182 -14.30 11.22 7.98
C HIS A 182 -15.20 11.20 9.23
N ASN A 183 -15.45 12.39 9.82
CA ASN A 183 -16.28 12.49 11.02
C ASN A 183 -17.77 12.55 10.67
N TRP A 184 -18.28 11.42 10.15
CA TRP A 184 -19.67 11.28 9.76
C TRP A 184 -20.64 11.62 10.89
N LYS A 185 -21.68 12.39 10.57
CA LYS A 185 -22.84 12.58 11.43
C LYS A 185 -24.03 11.79 10.87
N VAL A 186 -24.94 11.35 11.74
CA VAL A 186 -26.13 10.59 11.28
C VAL A 186 -27.02 11.41 10.36
N GLY A 187 -27.15 12.73 10.60
CA GLY A 187 -27.89 13.65 9.74
C GLY A 187 -27.30 13.74 8.32
N GLU A 188 -25.99 13.79 8.20
CA GLU A 188 -25.26 13.81 6.93
C GLU A 188 -25.48 12.52 6.11
N LEU A 189 -25.39 11.37 6.75
CA LEU A 189 -25.66 10.07 6.12
C LEU A 189 -27.13 9.91 5.72
N ALA A 190 -28.04 10.42 6.56
CA ALA A 190 -29.47 10.44 6.27
C ALA A 190 -29.79 11.33 5.07
N ALA A 191 -29.11 12.50 4.96
CA ALA A 191 -29.24 13.39 3.80
C ALA A 191 -28.73 12.73 2.52
N ILE A 192 -27.59 12.02 2.55
CA ILE A 192 -27.09 11.24 1.40
C ILE A 192 -28.12 10.18 0.96
N ALA A 193 -28.74 9.48 1.92
CA ALA A 193 -29.79 8.51 1.64
C ALA A 193 -31.15 9.15 1.32
N CYS A 194 -31.26 10.49 1.42
CA CYS A 194 -32.49 11.26 1.22
C CYS A 194 -33.67 10.77 2.08
N VAL A 195 -33.40 10.48 3.36
CA VAL A 195 -34.42 10.05 4.35
C VAL A 195 -34.24 10.81 5.66
N GLY A 196 -35.31 10.92 6.44
CA GLY A 196 -35.23 11.51 7.77
C GLY A 196 -34.29 10.71 8.71
N THR A 197 -33.60 11.40 9.62
CA THR A 197 -32.56 10.83 10.50
C THR A 197 -33.07 9.62 11.32
N ARG A 198 -34.32 9.66 11.78
CA ARG A 198 -34.93 8.54 12.54
C ARG A 198 -35.14 7.33 11.63
N GLN A 199 -35.70 7.54 10.43
CA GLN A 199 -35.95 6.50 9.43
C GLN A 199 -34.63 5.89 8.95
N TYR A 200 -33.62 6.72 8.66
CA TYR A 200 -32.27 6.29 8.33
C TYR A 200 -31.70 5.34 9.38
N SER A 201 -31.69 5.77 10.65
CA SER A 201 -31.15 4.97 11.76
C SER A 201 -31.90 3.64 11.95
N HIS A 202 -33.22 3.65 11.70
CA HIS A 202 -34.05 2.45 11.77
C HIS A 202 -33.69 1.47 10.64
N ILE A 203 -33.66 1.92 9.38
CA ILE A 203 -33.33 1.08 8.22
C ILE A 203 -31.87 0.61 8.31
N PHE A 204 -30.94 1.49 8.66
CA PHE A 204 -29.54 1.14 8.84
C PHE A 204 -29.38 -0.01 9.86
N ARG A 205 -30.08 0.07 11.00
CA ARG A 205 -30.07 -1.00 12.01
C ARG A 205 -30.71 -2.30 11.51
N GLN A 206 -31.76 -2.22 10.69
CA GLN A 206 -32.35 -3.41 10.07
C GLN A 206 -31.39 -4.10 9.10
N VAL A 207 -30.56 -3.32 8.38
CA VAL A 207 -29.61 -3.83 7.38
C VAL A 207 -28.33 -4.36 8.03
N THR A 208 -27.78 -3.61 9.00
CA THR A 208 -26.45 -3.88 9.58
C THR A 208 -26.48 -4.52 10.98
N GLY A 209 -27.65 -4.55 11.62
CA GLY A 209 -27.82 -5.01 13.01
C GLY A 209 -27.35 -4.01 14.07
N THR A 210 -26.76 -2.87 13.69
CA THR A 210 -26.17 -1.89 14.62
C THR A 210 -26.52 -0.44 14.24
N SER A 211 -26.27 0.51 15.15
CA SER A 211 -26.42 1.93 14.81
C SER A 211 -25.34 2.40 13.81
N PRO A 212 -25.60 3.46 13.01
CA PRO A 212 -24.61 4.00 12.06
C PRO A 212 -23.27 4.34 12.73
N MET A 213 -23.32 4.98 13.90
CA MET A 213 -22.11 5.39 14.61
C MET A 213 -21.34 4.21 15.24
N ASP A 214 -22.06 3.19 15.74
CA ASP A 214 -21.41 1.98 16.24
C ASP A 214 -20.77 1.18 15.09
N TYR A 215 -21.41 1.17 13.90
CA TYR A 215 -20.84 0.60 12.68
C TYR A 215 -19.55 1.30 12.29
N LEU A 216 -19.55 2.63 12.24
CA LEU A 216 -18.35 3.44 11.95
C LEU A 216 -17.23 3.15 12.97
N HIS A 217 -17.54 3.12 14.26
CA HIS A 217 -16.55 2.82 15.30
C HIS A 217 -15.97 1.41 15.14
N ARG A 218 -16.80 0.42 14.79
CA ARG A 218 -16.35 -0.95 14.52
C ARG A 218 -15.39 -0.98 13.34
N LEU A 219 -15.76 -0.34 12.23
CA LEU A 219 -14.95 -0.24 11.04
C LEU A 219 -13.57 0.40 11.35
N ARG A 220 -13.55 1.51 12.11
CA ARG A 220 -12.31 2.16 12.56
C ARG A 220 -11.45 1.27 13.46
N VAL A 221 -12.07 0.52 14.37
CA VAL A 221 -11.33 -0.44 15.22
C VAL A 221 -10.76 -1.57 14.40
N ASP A 222 -11.47 -2.10 13.40
CA ASP A 222 -10.95 -3.14 12.52
C ASP A 222 -9.78 -2.65 11.66
N HIS A 223 -9.80 -1.41 11.19
CA HIS A 223 -8.64 -0.78 10.57
C HIS A 223 -7.49 -0.56 11.55
N ALA A 224 -7.79 -0.12 12.78
CA ALA A 224 -6.78 0.05 13.83
C ALA A 224 -6.08 -1.26 14.19
N LYS A 225 -6.79 -2.40 14.22
CA LYS A 225 -6.20 -3.74 14.46
C LYS A 225 -5.11 -4.07 13.46
N ARG A 226 -5.32 -3.78 12.17
CA ARG A 226 -4.29 -3.96 11.14
C ARG A 226 -3.07 -3.10 11.41
N LEU A 227 -3.27 -1.81 11.66
CA LEU A 227 -2.18 -0.87 11.96
C LEU A 227 -1.44 -1.22 13.26
N LEU A 228 -2.15 -1.67 14.30
CA LEU A 228 -1.55 -2.10 15.57
C LEU A 228 -0.66 -3.35 15.41
N ARG A 229 -0.93 -4.22 14.42
CA ARG A 229 -0.10 -5.39 14.13
C ARG A 229 1.08 -5.07 13.21
N SER A 230 0.88 -4.18 12.24
CA SER A 230 1.84 -3.92 11.17
C SER A 230 2.84 -2.81 11.48
N SER A 231 2.56 -1.92 12.43
CA SER A 231 3.40 -0.73 12.65
C SER A 231 3.93 -0.60 14.07
N SER A 232 5.13 -0.01 14.19
CA SER A 232 5.73 0.42 15.47
C SER A 232 5.18 1.78 15.95
N ARG A 233 4.11 2.30 15.32
CA ARG A 233 3.49 3.59 15.66
C ARG A 233 2.86 3.53 17.05
N ASP A 234 2.88 4.67 17.74
CA ASP A 234 2.21 4.80 19.03
C ASP A 234 0.68 4.77 18.86
N ILE A 235 -0.02 4.42 19.93
CA ILE A 235 -1.48 4.25 19.94
C ILE A 235 -2.20 5.55 19.58
N HIS A 236 -1.64 6.70 19.97
CA HIS A 236 -2.20 8.01 19.66
C HIS A 236 -2.22 8.26 18.15
N SER A 237 -1.09 8.05 17.49
CA SER A 237 -0.97 8.19 16.03
C SER A 237 -1.94 7.27 15.28
N ILE A 238 -2.09 6.02 15.74
CA ILE A 238 -3.03 5.07 15.13
C ILE A 238 -4.47 5.52 15.34
N ALA A 239 -4.84 5.97 16.55
CA ALA A 239 -6.18 6.48 16.84
C ALA A 239 -6.54 7.64 15.91
N THR A 240 -5.63 8.61 15.75
CA THR A 240 -5.80 9.75 14.86
C THR A 240 -5.94 9.33 13.41
N GLN A 241 -5.09 8.42 12.95
CA GLN A 241 -5.10 7.93 11.56
C GLN A 241 -6.40 7.21 11.19
N VAL A 242 -7.02 6.50 12.11
CA VAL A 242 -8.30 5.84 11.85
C VAL A 242 -9.53 6.72 12.14
N GLY A 243 -9.33 8.01 12.45
CA GLY A 243 -10.37 9.01 12.58
C GLY A 243 -10.93 9.23 14.00
N PHE A 244 -10.28 8.71 15.06
CA PHE A 244 -10.62 9.08 16.43
C PHE A 244 -9.90 10.36 16.83
N LYS A 245 -10.62 11.30 17.42
CA LYS A 245 -10.06 12.57 17.93
C LYS A 245 -9.38 12.43 19.28
N ASP A 246 -9.70 11.37 20.03
CA ASP A 246 -9.23 11.15 21.41
C ASP A 246 -8.77 9.69 21.58
N GLU A 247 -7.53 9.52 22.07
CA GLU A 247 -6.90 8.22 22.29
C GLU A 247 -7.59 7.41 23.39
N PHE A 248 -8.08 8.09 24.47
CA PHE A 248 -8.75 7.37 25.57
C PHE A 248 -10.11 6.86 25.12
N TYR A 249 -10.83 7.65 24.31
CA TYR A 249 -12.09 7.21 23.71
C TYR A 249 -11.85 6.04 22.76
N PHE A 250 -10.84 6.11 21.90
CA PHE A 250 -10.42 5.00 21.04
C PHE A 250 -10.12 3.75 21.87
N SER A 251 -9.26 3.85 22.88
CA SER A 251 -8.85 2.72 23.72
C SER A 251 -10.05 2.06 24.42
N ARG A 252 -11.02 2.85 24.87
CA ARG A 252 -12.26 2.36 25.48
C ARG A 252 -13.13 1.63 24.46
N ARG A 253 -13.32 2.18 23.25
CA ARG A 253 -14.08 1.55 22.17
C ARG A 253 -13.41 0.28 21.68
N PHE A 254 -12.11 0.30 21.52
CA PHE A 254 -11.30 -0.86 21.16
C PHE A 254 -11.47 -1.98 22.21
N LYS A 255 -11.32 -1.65 23.49
CA LYS A 255 -11.51 -2.64 24.57
C LYS A 255 -12.95 -3.18 24.62
N GLN A 256 -13.95 -2.37 24.34
CA GLN A 256 -15.34 -2.80 24.29
C GLN A 256 -15.58 -3.83 23.18
N GLN A 257 -14.92 -3.67 22.02
CA GLN A 257 -15.05 -4.56 20.86
C GLN A 257 -14.17 -5.80 20.97
N GLU A 258 -12.90 -5.66 21.37
CA GLU A 258 -11.88 -6.72 21.35
C GLU A 258 -11.65 -7.39 22.72
N GLY A 259 -12.30 -6.92 23.77
CA GLY A 259 -12.14 -7.43 25.14
C GLY A 259 -10.84 -7.01 25.83
N VAL A 260 -9.85 -6.52 25.09
CA VAL A 260 -8.54 -6.09 25.61
C VAL A 260 -8.18 -4.69 25.11
N SER A 261 -7.31 -3.97 25.85
CA SER A 261 -6.84 -2.66 25.39
C SER A 261 -5.92 -2.78 24.16
N PRO A 262 -5.76 -1.70 23.32
CA PRO A 262 -4.85 -1.71 22.19
C PRO A 262 -3.43 -2.15 22.56
N SER A 263 -2.90 -1.70 23.69
CA SER A 263 -1.55 -2.06 24.16
C SER A 263 -1.41 -3.54 24.52
N VAL A 264 -2.45 -4.15 25.08
CA VAL A 264 -2.50 -5.59 25.37
C VAL A 264 -2.69 -6.39 24.08
N TYR A 265 -3.48 -5.85 23.14
CA TYR A 265 -3.70 -6.46 21.83
C TYR A 265 -2.40 -6.61 21.06
N VAL A 266 -1.61 -5.54 20.95
CA VAL A 266 -0.26 -5.56 20.30
C VAL A 266 0.66 -6.61 20.93
N LYS A 267 0.64 -6.76 22.26
CA LYS A 267 1.47 -7.75 22.95
C LYS A 267 1.03 -9.21 22.72
N LYS A 268 -0.24 -9.43 22.41
CA LYS A 268 -0.82 -10.78 22.25
C LYS A 268 -0.85 -11.27 20.79
N HIS A 269 -0.81 -10.36 19.83
CA HIS A 269 -0.99 -10.70 18.42
C HIS A 269 0.28 -10.34 17.64
N GLU A 270 0.97 -11.35 17.17
CA GLU A 270 2.04 -11.15 16.20
C GLU A 270 1.45 -10.76 14.84
N PRO A 271 2.09 -9.83 14.11
CA PRO A 271 1.63 -9.44 12.78
C PRO A 271 1.70 -10.62 11.80
N ARG A 272 0.77 -10.67 10.87
CA ARG A 272 0.77 -11.61 9.74
C ARG A 272 1.70 -11.06 8.66
N VAL A 273 2.94 -11.52 8.63
CA VAL A 273 3.99 -10.93 7.79
C VAL A 273 4.31 -11.82 6.59
N ILE A 274 4.48 -11.21 5.43
CA ILE A 274 5.13 -11.80 4.25
C ILE A 274 6.48 -11.10 4.03
N GLY A 275 7.55 -11.86 3.91
CA GLY A 275 8.88 -11.34 3.60
C GLY A 275 9.29 -11.74 2.19
N LEU A 276 9.24 -10.81 1.22
CA LEU A 276 9.58 -11.12 -0.17
C LEU A 276 11.01 -11.65 -0.31
N LEU A 277 12.01 -10.96 0.28
CA LEU A 277 13.40 -11.43 0.40
C LEU A 277 13.79 -11.75 1.85
N PHE A 278 12.90 -11.51 2.82
CA PHE A 278 13.20 -11.48 4.25
C PHE A 278 12.63 -12.65 5.06
N THR A 279 12.19 -13.74 4.39
CA THR A 279 11.69 -14.96 5.05
C THR A 279 12.66 -15.49 6.10
N SER A 280 13.93 -15.64 5.74
CA SER A 280 14.98 -16.11 6.64
C SER A 280 15.25 -15.16 7.82
N HIS A 281 15.12 -13.85 7.62
CA HIS A 281 15.26 -12.85 8.67
C HIS A 281 14.14 -12.96 9.70
N LEU A 282 12.89 -13.12 9.25
CA LEU A 282 11.75 -13.36 10.12
C LEU A 282 11.92 -14.63 10.95
N LEU A 283 12.35 -15.72 10.32
CA LEU A 283 12.61 -17.00 10.99
C LEU A 283 13.73 -16.87 12.05
N ALA A 284 14.81 -16.15 11.74
CA ALA A 284 15.89 -15.88 12.70
C ALA A 284 15.39 -15.06 13.91
N LEU A 285 14.37 -14.23 13.73
CA LEU A 285 13.71 -13.48 14.81
C LEU A 285 12.63 -14.29 15.56
N GLY A 286 12.48 -15.59 15.24
CA GLY A 286 11.47 -16.47 15.83
C GLY A 286 10.05 -16.17 15.38
N MET A 287 9.89 -15.62 14.17
CA MET A 287 8.59 -15.36 13.54
C MET A 287 8.45 -16.22 12.29
N THR A 288 7.40 -17.02 12.22
CA THR A 288 7.06 -17.75 11.00
C THR A 288 6.21 -16.85 10.08
N PRO A 289 6.69 -16.48 8.87
CA PRO A 289 5.88 -15.77 7.91
C PRO A 289 4.64 -16.56 7.51
N ILE A 290 3.53 -15.87 7.18
CA ILE A 290 2.31 -16.55 6.72
C ILE A 290 2.44 -17.13 5.31
N GLY A 291 3.39 -16.62 4.53
CA GLY A 291 3.70 -17.11 3.19
C GLY A 291 5.17 -16.92 2.84
N ALA A 292 5.67 -17.73 1.92
CA ALA A 292 7.03 -17.66 1.43
C ALA A 292 7.09 -17.81 -0.09
N PRO A 293 8.02 -17.08 -0.78
CA PRO A 293 8.27 -17.29 -2.19
C PRO A 293 8.68 -18.73 -2.51
N ASP A 294 8.18 -19.26 -3.61
CA ASP A 294 8.42 -20.64 -4.07
C ASP A 294 9.90 -20.94 -4.34
N TYR A 295 10.72 -19.93 -4.65
CA TYR A 295 12.14 -20.14 -4.89
C TYR A 295 12.89 -20.76 -3.70
N HIS A 296 12.36 -20.60 -2.46
CA HIS A 296 12.95 -21.25 -1.29
C HIS A 296 12.91 -22.78 -1.35
N LEU A 297 11.95 -23.37 -2.09
CA LEU A 297 11.87 -24.81 -2.30
C LEU A 297 13.14 -25.35 -2.99
N PHE A 298 13.76 -24.54 -3.86
CA PHE A 298 14.82 -24.97 -4.76
C PHE A 298 16.18 -24.37 -4.48
N ARG A 299 16.26 -23.34 -3.59
CA ARG A 299 17.48 -22.52 -3.47
C ARG A 299 17.90 -22.20 -2.04
N ASN A 300 17.15 -22.63 -1.05
CA ASN A 300 17.46 -22.27 0.35
C ASN A 300 17.19 -23.45 1.30
N GLU A 301 18.18 -24.29 1.46
CA GLU A 301 18.08 -25.48 2.32
C GLU A 301 17.78 -25.11 3.78
N TYR A 302 18.24 -23.96 4.25
CA TYR A 302 18.05 -23.53 5.63
C TYR A 302 16.64 -23.01 5.94
N VAL A 303 15.88 -22.58 4.92
CA VAL A 303 14.47 -22.17 5.07
C VAL A 303 13.54 -23.36 4.82
N ARG A 304 13.96 -24.34 4.01
CA ARG A 304 13.14 -25.50 3.60
C ARG A 304 12.43 -26.24 4.75
N PRO A 305 13.04 -26.45 5.94
CA PRO A 305 12.36 -27.12 7.06
C PRO A 305 11.11 -26.39 7.58
N TYR A 306 11.03 -25.08 7.38
CA TYR A 306 9.92 -24.22 7.84
C TYR A 306 8.81 -24.05 6.81
N LEU A 307 9.03 -24.43 5.55
CA LEU A 307 8.04 -24.26 4.47
C LEU A 307 6.68 -24.92 4.73
N PRO A 308 6.57 -26.09 5.39
CA PRO A 308 5.27 -26.68 5.70
C PRO A 308 4.35 -25.78 6.55
N GLU A 309 4.90 -24.82 7.29
CA GLU A 309 4.17 -23.85 8.12
C GLU A 309 3.75 -22.60 7.35
N MET A 310 4.19 -22.44 6.09
CA MET A 310 3.99 -21.25 5.27
C MET A 310 3.25 -21.59 3.97
N LYS A 311 2.39 -20.69 3.51
CA LYS A 311 1.77 -20.82 2.18
C LYS A 311 2.78 -20.42 1.10
N PRO A 312 3.07 -21.26 0.09
CA PRO A 312 3.93 -20.87 -1.02
C PRO A 312 3.19 -19.91 -1.96
N PHE A 313 3.93 -18.97 -2.57
CA PHE A 313 3.44 -18.14 -3.67
C PHE A 313 4.52 -17.99 -4.74
N VAL A 314 4.11 -17.81 -6.00
CA VAL A 314 5.02 -17.62 -7.13
C VAL A 314 5.77 -16.30 -6.99
N TRP A 315 7.12 -16.37 -7.13
CA TRP A 315 7.99 -15.21 -6.99
C TRP A 315 7.93 -14.24 -8.19
N ALA A 316 7.89 -14.76 -9.42
CA ALA A 316 7.91 -13.91 -10.61
C ALA A 316 7.25 -14.63 -11.82
N PRO A 317 6.17 -14.07 -12.40
CA PRO A 317 5.43 -12.91 -11.88
C PRO A 317 4.74 -13.22 -10.55
N TYR A 318 4.58 -12.21 -9.69
CA TYR A 318 3.96 -12.41 -8.38
C TYR A 318 2.51 -12.88 -8.49
N ASP A 319 2.15 -13.88 -7.70
CA ASP A 319 0.76 -14.29 -7.50
C ASP A 319 0.09 -13.39 -6.44
N LEU A 320 -0.37 -12.22 -6.90
CA LEU A 320 -0.98 -11.21 -6.02
C LEU A 320 -2.30 -11.69 -5.40
N GLU A 321 -3.04 -12.58 -6.07
CA GLU A 321 -4.29 -13.11 -5.55
C GLU A 321 -4.02 -14.06 -4.38
N ALA A 322 -3.08 -15.00 -4.54
CA ALA A 322 -2.66 -15.87 -3.45
C ALA A 322 -2.14 -15.07 -2.24
N ILE A 323 -1.41 -13.97 -2.49
CA ILE A 323 -0.92 -13.07 -1.42
C ILE A 323 -2.10 -12.36 -0.74
N ARG A 324 -3.10 -11.88 -1.47
CA ARG A 324 -4.31 -11.24 -0.93
C ARG A 324 -5.12 -12.20 -0.08
N GLU A 325 -5.31 -13.44 -0.52
CA GLU A 325 -6.02 -14.48 0.23
C GLU A 325 -5.34 -14.85 1.56
N MET A 326 -4.03 -14.59 1.66
CA MET A 326 -3.31 -14.78 2.92
C MET A 326 -3.60 -13.67 3.93
N GLU A 327 -4.29 -12.57 3.56
CA GLU A 327 -4.61 -11.43 4.43
C GLU A 327 -3.41 -10.96 5.27
N PRO A 328 -2.29 -10.55 4.65
CA PRO A 328 -1.14 -10.05 5.41
C PRO A 328 -1.48 -8.72 6.10
N ASP A 329 -0.92 -8.49 7.29
CA ASP A 329 -0.92 -7.19 7.94
C ASP A 329 0.25 -6.32 7.43
N LEU A 330 1.36 -6.98 7.02
CA LEU A 330 2.62 -6.35 6.62
C LEU A 330 3.33 -7.14 5.53
N ILE A 331 3.85 -6.45 4.53
CA ILE A 331 4.73 -7.00 3.49
C ILE A 331 6.11 -6.34 3.58
N LEU A 332 7.15 -7.13 3.81
CA LEU A 332 8.53 -6.65 3.77
C LEU A 332 9.03 -6.73 2.32
N GLY A 333 9.07 -5.57 1.69
CA GLY A 333 9.61 -5.37 0.35
C GLY A 333 11.09 -5.00 0.38
N TYR A 334 11.70 -4.81 -0.80
CA TYR A 334 13.12 -4.48 -0.98
C TYR A 334 13.29 -3.14 -1.70
N GLU A 335 14.48 -2.53 -1.57
CA GLU A 335 14.75 -1.16 -2.00
C GLU A 335 14.53 -0.90 -3.50
N HIS A 336 14.75 -1.90 -4.35
CA HIS A 336 14.65 -1.79 -5.81
C HIS A 336 13.30 -2.23 -6.40
N MET A 337 12.27 -2.35 -5.55
CA MET A 337 10.90 -2.56 -6.06
C MET A 337 10.53 -1.43 -7.01
N THR A 338 9.99 -1.78 -8.17
CA THR A 338 9.42 -0.80 -9.11
C THR A 338 8.21 -0.10 -8.48
N THR A 339 7.88 1.09 -8.98
CA THR A 339 6.68 1.82 -8.53
C THR A 339 5.42 0.96 -8.69
N GLY A 340 5.29 0.25 -9.82
CA GLY A 340 4.14 -0.63 -10.07
C GLY A 340 4.05 -1.82 -9.09
N GLU A 341 5.17 -2.47 -8.76
CA GLU A 341 5.19 -3.52 -7.73
C GLU A 341 4.79 -2.96 -6.37
N TYR A 342 5.34 -1.81 -5.99
CA TYR A 342 5.00 -1.16 -4.72
C TYR A 342 3.51 -0.84 -4.61
N GLU A 343 2.90 -0.28 -5.67
CA GLU A 343 1.47 0.04 -5.72
C GLU A 343 0.61 -1.22 -5.62
N GLN A 344 0.96 -2.29 -6.35
CA GLN A 344 0.25 -3.56 -6.31
C GLN A 344 0.26 -4.18 -4.91
N PHE A 345 1.39 -4.21 -4.24
CA PHE A 345 1.49 -4.74 -2.87
C PHE A 345 0.83 -3.82 -1.85
N SER A 346 0.93 -2.50 -2.03
CA SER A 346 0.30 -1.51 -1.13
C SER A 346 -1.23 -1.55 -1.18
N ALA A 347 -1.81 -2.03 -2.28
CA ALA A 347 -3.25 -2.30 -2.39
C ALA A 347 -3.69 -3.55 -1.58
N ILE A 348 -2.75 -4.36 -1.09
CA ILE A 348 -3.03 -5.56 -0.29
C ILE A 348 -2.79 -5.29 1.20
N ALA A 349 -1.61 -4.76 1.56
CA ALA A 349 -1.22 -4.50 2.93
C ALA A 349 -0.19 -3.36 3.04
N GLU A 350 0.17 -2.94 4.26
CA GLU A 350 1.28 -2.01 4.49
C GLU A 350 2.58 -2.61 3.95
N VAL A 351 3.32 -1.84 3.12
CA VAL A 351 4.60 -2.27 2.54
C VAL A 351 5.73 -1.45 3.15
N VAL A 352 6.70 -2.14 3.77
CA VAL A 352 7.93 -1.53 4.26
C VAL A 352 9.10 -2.01 3.40
N ARG A 353 9.76 -1.06 2.71
CA ARG A 353 10.95 -1.35 1.90
C ARG A 353 12.20 -1.35 2.77
N ILE A 354 12.94 -2.45 2.73
CA ILE A 354 14.17 -2.63 3.49
C ILE A 354 15.35 -2.67 2.50
N PRO A 355 16.46 -1.97 2.79
CA PRO A 355 17.68 -2.06 1.99
C PRO A 355 18.19 -3.50 1.94
N TRP A 356 18.43 -3.99 0.71
CA TRP A 356 18.93 -5.36 0.49
C TRP A 356 20.37 -5.36 -0.03
N GLN A 357 20.67 -4.58 -1.06
CA GLN A 357 22.00 -4.56 -1.68
C GLN A 357 22.99 -3.67 -0.92
N SER A 358 22.53 -2.52 -0.44
CA SER A 358 23.36 -1.52 0.24
C SER A 358 23.75 -1.89 1.67
N GLN A 359 23.21 -2.96 2.23
CA GLN A 359 23.43 -3.38 3.61
C GLN A 359 23.89 -4.84 3.72
N ASP A 360 24.64 -5.13 4.78
CA ASP A 360 25.00 -6.50 5.12
C ASP A 360 23.85 -7.25 5.83
N VAL A 361 24.02 -8.55 6.01
CA VAL A 361 23.01 -9.45 6.59
C VAL A 361 22.60 -9.04 8.02
N TYR A 362 23.53 -8.46 8.79
CA TYR A 362 23.26 -8.05 10.18
C TYR A 362 22.46 -6.75 10.23
N GLN A 363 22.82 -5.79 9.39
CA GLN A 363 22.06 -4.54 9.23
C GLN A 363 20.65 -4.81 8.71
N GLN A 364 20.51 -5.73 7.74
CA GLN A 364 19.21 -6.18 7.25
C GLN A 364 18.37 -6.79 8.38
N LEU A 365 18.97 -7.67 9.21
CA LEU A 365 18.29 -8.29 10.36
C LEU A 365 17.85 -7.25 11.39
N ASP A 366 18.70 -6.25 11.68
CA ASP A 366 18.34 -5.17 12.62
C ASP A 366 17.16 -4.34 12.08
N ASN A 367 17.17 -3.98 10.79
CA ASN A 367 16.08 -3.26 10.17
C ASN A 367 14.75 -4.06 10.19
N VAL A 368 14.80 -5.33 9.80
CA VAL A 368 13.62 -6.21 9.90
C VAL A 368 13.12 -6.26 11.35
N SER A 369 14.04 -6.43 12.31
CA SER A 369 13.69 -6.51 13.73
C SER A 369 13.04 -5.25 14.28
N ALA A 370 13.44 -4.08 13.76
CA ALA A 370 12.84 -2.79 14.09
C ALA A 370 11.39 -2.71 13.62
N VAL A 371 11.15 -3.12 12.37
CA VAL A 371 9.82 -3.09 11.76
C VAL A 371 8.85 -4.03 12.47
N VAL A 372 9.29 -5.26 12.80
CA VAL A 372 8.43 -6.25 13.47
C VAL A 372 8.53 -6.24 15.00
N ASN A 373 9.14 -5.21 15.58
CA ASN A 373 9.30 -5.02 17.03
C ASN A 373 9.99 -6.20 17.75
N LYS A 374 11.02 -6.78 17.13
CA LYS A 374 11.80 -7.93 17.65
C LYS A 374 13.27 -7.60 17.90
N ARG A 375 13.63 -6.32 18.18
CA ARG A 375 15.03 -5.90 18.41
C ARG A 375 15.76 -6.70 19.48
N LYS A 376 15.05 -7.18 20.51
CA LYS A 376 15.64 -8.05 21.54
C LYS A 376 16.09 -9.38 20.93
N ARG A 377 15.24 -10.01 20.09
CA ARG A 377 15.55 -11.26 19.40
C ARG A 377 16.70 -11.10 18.40
N SER A 378 16.78 -9.97 17.72
CA SER A 378 17.90 -9.66 16.82
C SER A 378 19.23 -9.65 17.58
N ARG A 379 19.29 -8.99 18.74
CA ARG A 379 20.51 -8.98 19.58
C ARG A 379 20.88 -10.37 20.08
N GLU A 380 19.91 -11.12 20.62
CA GLU A 380 20.12 -12.50 21.08
C GLU A 380 20.67 -13.38 19.95
N TRP A 381 20.10 -13.26 18.73
CA TRP A 381 20.58 -14.00 17.57
C TRP A 381 22.00 -13.61 17.17
N MET A 382 22.31 -12.31 17.13
CA MET A 382 23.66 -11.81 16.79
C MET A 382 24.72 -12.29 17.80
N GLU A 383 24.40 -12.28 19.10
CA GLU A 383 25.28 -12.79 20.15
C GLU A 383 25.55 -14.30 19.99
N GLN A 384 24.50 -15.09 19.73
CA GLN A 384 24.64 -16.52 19.49
C GLN A 384 25.43 -16.83 18.22
N HIS A 385 25.17 -16.08 17.14
CA HIS A 385 25.91 -16.22 15.89
C HIS A 385 27.38 -15.87 16.06
N GLN A 386 27.71 -14.78 16.78
CA GLN A 386 29.11 -14.42 17.05
C GLN A 386 29.83 -15.51 17.86
N LEU A 387 29.18 -16.04 18.89
CA LEU A 387 29.73 -17.16 19.66
C LEU A 387 30.02 -18.37 18.77
N LYS A 388 29.12 -18.70 17.84
CA LYS A 388 29.29 -19.77 16.88
C LYS A 388 30.45 -19.50 15.90
N VAL A 389 30.59 -18.24 15.44
CA VAL A 389 31.77 -17.83 14.64
C VAL A 389 33.07 -18.08 15.38
N ASP A 390 33.15 -17.68 16.65
CA ASP A 390 34.38 -17.83 17.46
C ASP A 390 34.72 -19.30 17.71
N GLN A 391 33.72 -20.12 18.05
CA GLN A 391 33.89 -21.58 18.19
C GLN A 391 34.31 -22.23 16.87
N THR A 392 33.75 -21.78 15.73
CA THR A 392 34.13 -22.30 14.41
C THR A 392 35.57 -21.93 14.08
N LYS A 393 36.01 -20.70 14.38
CA LYS A 393 37.41 -20.29 14.22
C LYS A 393 38.35 -21.16 15.03
N GLU A 394 38.07 -21.39 16.32
CA GLU A 394 38.90 -22.23 17.19
C GLU A 394 39.07 -23.65 16.62
N ARG A 395 37.96 -24.25 16.15
CA ARG A 395 38.02 -25.60 15.56
C ARG A 395 38.82 -25.62 14.26
N LEU A 396 38.67 -24.60 13.42
CA LEU A 396 39.36 -24.51 12.14
C LEU A 396 40.86 -24.22 12.32
N CYS A 397 41.25 -23.43 13.33
CA CYS A 397 42.67 -23.11 13.63
C CYS A 397 43.56 -24.34 13.82
N SER A 398 42.99 -25.47 14.28
CA SER A 398 43.73 -26.72 14.46
C SER A 398 43.86 -27.56 13.17
N THR A 399 43.09 -27.26 12.16
CA THR A 399 42.92 -28.14 10.97
C THR A 399 43.31 -27.46 9.66
N ILE A 400 43.16 -26.12 9.55
CA ILE A 400 43.51 -25.35 8.36
C ILE A 400 44.57 -24.31 8.64
N GLY A 401 45.46 -24.05 7.68
CA GLY A 401 46.50 -23.02 7.78
C GLY A 401 45.90 -21.64 7.84
N LEU A 402 46.02 -20.93 8.95
CA LEU A 402 45.58 -19.53 9.07
C LEU A 402 46.30 -18.57 8.11
N GLN A 403 47.46 -18.98 7.60
CA GLN A 403 48.23 -18.21 6.61
C GLN A 403 47.85 -18.58 5.17
N ASP A 404 47.09 -19.67 4.97
CA ASP A 404 46.64 -20.09 3.64
C ASP A 404 45.79 -18.97 3.01
N THR A 405 45.89 -18.82 1.69
CA THR A 405 45.05 -17.96 0.90
C THR A 405 43.81 -18.74 0.43
N TYR A 406 42.71 -18.05 0.36
CA TYR A 406 41.40 -18.63 0.04
C TYR A 406 40.79 -17.97 -1.19
N ALA A 407 40.25 -18.75 -2.12
CA ALA A 407 39.40 -18.27 -3.18
C ALA A 407 38.08 -19.04 -3.23
N ALA A 408 37.00 -18.34 -3.55
CA ALA A 408 35.68 -18.91 -3.69
C ALA A 408 35.10 -18.57 -5.06
N LEU A 409 34.70 -19.60 -5.81
CA LEU A 409 34.29 -19.49 -7.21
C LEU A 409 32.91 -20.09 -7.44
N VAL A 410 32.15 -19.45 -8.33
CA VAL A 410 30.92 -20.01 -8.89
C VAL A 410 31.18 -20.43 -10.33
N ILE A 411 31.05 -21.71 -10.59
CA ILE A 411 31.22 -22.30 -11.93
C ILE A 411 29.93 -22.18 -12.73
N ASP A 412 30.03 -21.65 -13.92
CA ASP A 412 28.94 -21.54 -14.89
C ASP A 412 29.24 -22.42 -16.13
N ASP A 413 28.44 -22.31 -17.19
CA ASP A 413 28.57 -23.10 -18.42
C ASP A 413 29.83 -22.79 -19.24
N THR A 414 30.24 -21.53 -19.30
CA THR A 414 31.34 -21.03 -20.14
C THR A 414 32.50 -20.41 -19.38
N GLY A 415 32.41 -20.39 -18.04
CA GLY A 415 33.41 -19.74 -17.22
C GLY A 415 33.06 -19.79 -15.73
N PHE A 416 33.67 -18.89 -14.98
CA PHE A 416 33.46 -18.80 -13.54
C PHE A 416 33.31 -17.33 -13.10
N ARG A 417 32.77 -17.15 -11.89
CA ARG A 417 32.73 -15.87 -11.19
C ARG A 417 33.45 -16.01 -9.86
N VAL A 418 34.13 -14.95 -9.46
CA VAL A 418 34.81 -14.88 -8.17
C VAL A 418 33.84 -14.33 -7.12
N ALA A 419 33.72 -14.99 -5.99
CA ALA A 419 32.94 -14.49 -4.86
C ALA A 419 33.75 -13.43 -4.09
N GLY A 420 33.11 -12.27 -3.86
CA GLY A 420 33.59 -11.23 -2.96
C GLY A 420 33.29 -11.56 -1.49
N ASP A 421 33.05 -10.54 -0.68
CA ASP A 421 32.78 -10.66 0.75
C ASP A 421 31.28 -10.72 1.12
N ARG A 422 30.43 -11.05 0.14
CA ARG A 422 29.01 -11.38 0.32
C ARG A 422 28.73 -12.84 -0.07
N ASN A 423 27.51 -13.32 0.16
CA ASN A 423 27.09 -14.70 -0.11
C ASN A 423 28.10 -15.70 0.50
N MET A 424 28.62 -16.65 -0.28
CA MET A 424 29.58 -17.63 0.22
C MET A 424 30.88 -16.98 0.78
N GLY A 425 31.29 -15.86 0.22
CA GLY A 425 32.48 -15.16 0.71
C GLY A 425 32.30 -14.46 2.05
N HIS A 426 31.06 -14.17 2.47
CA HIS A 426 30.80 -13.56 3.77
C HIS A 426 31.34 -14.44 4.92
N VAL A 427 31.02 -15.73 4.90
CA VAL A 427 31.49 -16.65 5.94
C VAL A 427 32.99 -16.81 5.89
N LEU A 428 33.58 -16.90 4.71
CA LEU A 428 35.03 -17.04 4.56
C LEU A 428 35.78 -15.78 5.02
N TYR A 429 35.44 -14.61 4.48
CA TYR A 429 36.26 -13.41 4.60
C TYR A 429 35.82 -12.47 5.71
N ARG A 430 34.51 -12.36 5.99
CA ARG A 430 34.02 -11.49 7.08
C ARG A 430 33.86 -12.23 8.41
N SER A 431 33.17 -13.38 8.42
CA SER A 431 32.92 -14.11 9.66
C SER A 431 34.19 -14.79 10.15
N LEU A 432 34.80 -15.65 9.35
CA LEU A 432 35.99 -16.43 9.74
C LEU A 432 37.32 -15.66 9.58
N GLN A 433 37.32 -14.55 8.85
CA GLN A 433 38.48 -13.70 8.57
C GLN A 433 39.65 -14.47 7.92
N LEU A 434 39.32 -15.46 7.08
CA LEU A 434 40.29 -16.17 6.26
C LEU A 434 40.90 -15.23 5.23
N LYS A 435 42.19 -15.39 4.95
CA LYS A 435 42.96 -14.51 4.06
C LYS A 435 42.52 -14.69 2.60
N PRO A 436 41.88 -13.69 1.94
CA PRO A 436 41.55 -13.82 0.54
C PRO A 436 42.80 -13.93 -0.34
N HIS A 437 42.67 -14.63 -1.47
CA HIS A 437 43.66 -14.55 -2.54
C HIS A 437 43.85 -13.07 -2.97
N PRO A 438 45.07 -12.59 -3.35
CA PRO A 438 45.30 -11.18 -3.65
C PRO A 438 44.33 -10.55 -4.64
N LEU A 439 43.97 -11.22 -5.73
CA LEU A 439 42.98 -10.73 -6.70
C LEU A 439 41.56 -10.73 -6.14
N VAL A 440 41.22 -11.64 -5.24
CA VAL A 440 39.94 -11.62 -4.53
C VAL A 440 39.90 -10.43 -3.57
N GLN A 441 41.02 -10.17 -2.85
CA GLN A 441 41.10 -8.99 -1.96
C GLN A 441 40.99 -7.69 -2.75
N GLN A 442 41.60 -7.60 -3.92
CA GLN A 442 41.47 -6.46 -4.81
C GLN A 442 40.01 -6.28 -5.25
N PHE A 443 39.33 -7.36 -5.69
CA PHE A 443 37.92 -7.33 -6.04
C PHE A 443 37.04 -6.84 -4.90
N ILE A 444 37.27 -7.31 -3.66
CA ILE A 444 36.54 -6.87 -2.46
C ILE A 444 36.72 -5.36 -2.23
N ASN A 445 37.95 -4.86 -2.37
CA ASN A 445 38.27 -3.45 -2.16
C ASN A 445 37.64 -2.55 -3.24
N ASP A 446 37.68 -2.96 -4.50
CA ASP A 446 37.18 -2.18 -5.65
C ASP A 446 35.65 -2.02 -5.62
N TYR A 447 34.93 -3.02 -5.12
CA TYR A 447 33.46 -3.05 -5.12
C TYR A 447 32.82 -2.76 -3.74
N ASN A 448 33.61 -2.48 -2.70
CA ASN A 448 33.14 -2.02 -1.39
C ASN A 448 31.97 -2.84 -0.79
N GLY A 449 31.97 -4.15 -1.02
CA GLY A 449 30.91 -5.06 -0.50
C GLY A 449 29.55 -4.97 -1.22
N HIS A 450 29.44 -4.23 -2.32
CA HIS A 450 28.17 -4.11 -3.05
C HIS A 450 27.93 -5.26 -4.02
N ASN A 451 28.96 -5.82 -4.64
CA ASN A 451 28.86 -6.94 -5.56
C ASN A 451 29.20 -8.27 -4.89
N ALA A 452 28.28 -9.22 -4.94
CA ALA A 452 28.54 -10.56 -4.40
C ALA A 452 29.55 -11.34 -5.24
N PHE A 453 29.57 -11.10 -6.57
CA PHE A 453 30.36 -11.85 -7.53
C PHE A 453 30.96 -10.93 -8.61
N SER A 454 32.13 -11.31 -9.12
CA SER A 454 32.75 -10.64 -10.28
C SER A 454 31.91 -10.80 -11.57
N GLU A 455 32.30 -10.10 -12.62
CA GLU A 455 31.95 -10.46 -13.98
C GLU A 455 32.35 -11.93 -14.27
N LYS A 456 31.71 -12.54 -15.28
CA LYS A 456 32.04 -13.90 -15.69
C LYS A 456 33.41 -13.90 -16.38
N LEU A 457 34.34 -14.70 -15.88
CA LEU A 457 35.67 -14.90 -16.41
C LEU A 457 35.75 -16.24 -17.16
N PRO A 458 36.50 -16.32 -18.28
CA PRO A 458 36.72 -17.58 -18.98
C PRO A 458 37.58 -18.52 -18.15
N PHE A 459 37.47 -19.84 -18.37
CA PHE A 459 38.20 -20.84 -17.58
C PHE A 459 39.72 -20.75 -17.73
N GLU A 460 40.21 -20.17 -18.80
CA GLU A 460 41.63 -19.90 -19.05
C GLU A 460 42.25 -18.97 -18.00
N GLU A 461 41.45 -18.06 -17.43
CA GLU A 461 41.87 -17.13 -16.38
C GLU A 461 41.98 -17.77 -14.97
N LEU A 462 41.55 -19.02 -14.83
CA LEU A 462 41.45 -19.70 -13.53
C LEU A 462 42.82 -19.80 -12.83
N HIS A 463 43.90 -19.91 -13.57
CA HIS A 463 45.27 -19.98 -13.04
C HIS A 463 45.69 -18.74 -12.27
N HIS A 464 45.07 -17.58 -12.52
CA HIS A 464 45.31 -16.35 -11.75
C HIS A 464 44.71 -16.40 -10.35
N TYR A 465 43.79 -17.32 -10.07
CA TYR A 465 43.11 -17.49 -8.80
C TYR A 465 43.52 -18.77 -8.06
N ASP A 466 44.73 -19.28 -8.33
CA ASP A 466 45.30 -20.50 -7.72
C ASP A 466 45.70 -20.22 -6.26
N ALA A 467 44.71 -20.24 -5.35
CA ALA A 467 44.85 -20.05 -3.92
C ALA A 467 45.33 -21.36 -3.25
N ASP A 468 45.76 -21.26 -1.98
CA ASP A 468 46.11 -22.47 -1.19
C ASP A 468 44.89 -23.37 -0.96
N ARG A 469 43.69 -22.76 -0.89
CA ARG A 469 42.40 -23.45 -0.75
C ARG A 469 41.34 -22.84 -1.67
N LEU A 470 40.60 -23.69 -2.36
CA LEU A 470 39.62 -23.28 -3.35
C LEU A 470 38.23 -23.86 -2.99
N PHE A 471 37.26 -22.97 -2.81
CA PHE A 471 35.86 -23.33 -2.64
C PHE A 471 35.12 -23.17 -3.97
N ILE A 472 34.43 -24.22 -4.41
CA ILE A 472 33.73 -24.23 -5.68
C ILE A 472 32.26 -24.53 -5.46
N MET A 473 31.42 -23.61 -5.94
CA MET A 473 30.00 -23.77 -6.07
C MET A 473 29.65 -23.88 -7.56
N ILE A 474 28.93 -24.92 -7.95
CA ILE A 474 28.42 -25.05 -9.32
C ILE A 474 27.07 -24.37 -9.38
N ASN A 475 26.86 -23.51 -10.38
CA ASN A 475 25.58 -22.80 -10.54
C ASN A 475 24.42 -23.78 -10.78
N GLY A 476 23.64 -24.05 -9.73
CA GLY A 476 22.52 -24.99 -9.77
C GLY A 476 21.34 -24.54 -10.63
N GLN A 477 21.35 -23.28 -11.12
CA GLN A 477 20.32 -22.78 -12.04
C GLN A 477 20.69 -22.98 -13.51
N ASN A 478 21.97 -23.22 -13.79
CA ASN A 478 22.43 -23.45 -15.13
C ASN A 478 22.57 -24.98 -15.38
N PRO A 479 21.71 -25.59 -16.18
CA PRO A 479 21.74 -27.05 -16.41
C PRO A 479 23.03 -27.53 -17.08
N HIS A 480 23.81 -26.62 -17.67
CA HIS A 480 25.07 -26.95 -18.35
C HIS A 480 26.30 -26.79 -17.46
N ALA A 481 26.18 -26.12 -16.30
CA ALA A 481 27.33 -25.83 -15.43
C ALA A 481 28.01 -27.09 -14.89
N GLU A 482 27.27 -28.13 -14.52
CA GLU A 482 27.85 -29.42 -14.05
C GLU A 482 28.62 -30.15 -15.16
N ALA A 483 28.14 -30.09 -16.40
CA ALA A 483 28.86 -30.66 -17.55
C ALA A 483 30.13 -29.88 -17.86
N ALA A 484 30.06 -28.53 -17.76
CA ALA A 484 31.20 -27.66 -17.95
C ALA A 484 32.27 -27.89 -16.87
N PHE A 485 31.87 -28.04 -15.61
CA PHE A 485 32.79 -28.39 -14.52
C PHE A 485 33.49 -29.71 -14.75
N ARG A 486 32.77 -30.78 -15.16
CA ARG A 486 33.35 -32.08 -15.51
C ARG A 486 34.37 -31.96 -16.65
N LYS A 487 34.10 -31.12 -17.65
CA LYS A 487 35.05 -30.83 -18.74
C LYS A 487 36.27 -30.07 -18.22
N LEU A 488 36.07 -29.07 -17.39
CA LEU A 488 37.14 -28.28 -16.74
C LEU A 488 38.08 -29.20 -15.96
N CYS A 489 37.58 -30.11 -15.13
CA CYS A 489 38.37 -31.08 -14.36
C CYS A 489 39.31 -31.95 -15.20
N ARG A 490 39.02 -32.12 -16.49
CA ARG A 490 39.86 -32.89 -17.44
C ARG A 490 40.84 -32.02 -18.21
N SER A 491 40.75 -30.69 -18.10
CA SER A 491 41.60 -29.75 -18.81
C SER A 491 43.00 -29.65 -18.20
N GLU A 492 43.96 -29.16 -18.98
CA GLU A 492 45.30 -28.86 -18.51
C GLU A 492 45.31 -27.70 -17.52
N VAL A 493 44.45 -26.66 -17.76
CA VAL A 493 44.29 -25.52 -16.85
C VAL A 493 43.99 -26.00 -15.43
N TRP A 494 43.02 -26.88 -15.27
CA TRP A 494 42.64 -27.43 -13.97
C TRP A 494 43.75 -28.25 -13.32
N ARG A 495 44.33 -29.21 -14.09
CA ARG A 495 45.35 -30.13 -13.57
C ARG A 495 46.66 -29.44 -13.16
N ASN A 496 46.94 -28.26 -13.73
CA ASN A 496 48.12 -27.48 -13.41
C ASN A 496 47.99 -26.60 -12.17
N LEU A 497 46.77 -26.41 -11.64
CA LEU A 497 46.58 -25.63 -10.40
C LEU A 497 47.23 -26.34 -9.22
N ASN A 498 47.98 -25.58 -8.39
CA ASN A 498 48.59 -26.07 -7.18
C ASN A 498 47.57 -26.58 -6.19
N VAL A 499 46.45 -25.84 -6.03
CA VAL A 499 45.32 -26.21 -5.16
C VAL A 499 44.74 -27.56 -5.52
N VAL A 500 44.69 -27.92 -6.81
CA VAL A 500 44.17 -29.21 -7.29
C VAL A 500 45.20 -30.32 -7.02
N ARG A 501 46.49 -30.08 -7.27
CA ARG A 501 47.58 -31.02 -6.96
C ARG A 501 47.66 -31.32 -5.48
N ASN A 502 47.44 -30.33 -4.64
CA ASN A 502 47.46 -30.41 -3.18
C ASN A 502 46.13 -30.98 -2.60
N LYS A 503 45.14 -31.29 -3.41
CA LYS A 503 43.79 -31.77 -3.03
C LYS A 503 43.03 -30.83 -2.10
N ASN A 504 43.27 -29.54 -2.20
CA ASN A 504 42.64 -28.50 -1.35
C ASN A 504 41.46 -27.82 -2.04
N VAL A 505 40.73 -28.55 -2.94
CA VAL A 505 39.52 -28.07 -3.58
C VAL A 505 38.30 -28.60 -2.84
N HIS A 506 37.45 -27.71 -2.37
CA HIS A 506 36.22 -28.02 -1.62
C HIS A 506 34.99 -27.66 -2.47
N LYS A 507 34.25 -28.70 -2.91
CA LYS A 507 32.99 -28.48 -3.60
C LYS A 507 31.88 -28.24 -2.57
N VAL A 508 31.14 -27.12 -2.72
CA VAL A 508 30.04 -26.72 -1.83
C VAL A 508 28.70 -26.77 -2.55
N SER A 509 27.64 -27.05 -1.80
CA SER A 509 26.27 -27.13 -2.34
C SER A 509 25.73 -25.74 -2.71
N TYR A 510 25.14 -25.63 -3.90
CA TYR A 510 24.47 -24.40 -4.34
C TYR A 510 23.34 -23.99 -3.39
N ASP A 511 22.48 -24.91 -2.98
CA ASP A 511 21.32 -24.65 -2.12
C ASP A 511 21.69 -24.16 -0.73
N LYS A 512 22.91 -24.46 -0.25
CA LYS A 512 23.44 -24.05 1.05
C LYS A 512 24.25 -22.75 0.99
N TRP A 513 24.96 -22.50 -0.12
CA TRP A 513 25.97 -21.42 -0.17
C TRP A 513 25.58 -20.24 -1.06
N TRP A 514 24.51 -20.38 -1.87
CA TRP A 514 24.05 -19.29 -2.73
C TRP A 514 23.40 -18.15 -1.96
N MET A 515 22.64 -18.47 -0.90
CA MET A 515 21.85 -17.49 -0.17
C MET A 515 22.68 -16.67 0.82
N TYR A 516 22.37 -15.35 0.87
CA TYR A 516 22.96 -14.40 1.81
C TYR A 516 21.89 -13.90 2.78
N THR A 517 21.61 -14.71 3.79
CA THR A 517 20.54 -14.47 4.76
C THR A 517 20.97 -14.98 6.14
N PRO A 518 20.35 -14.53 7.25
CA PRO A 518 20.78 -14.92 8.60
C PRO A 518 20.90 -16.43 8.79
N LEU A 519 19.86 -17.22 8.45
CA LEU A 519 19.94 -18.67 8.61
C LEU A 519 20.99 -19.31 7.70
N ALA A 520 21.24 -18.73 6.53
CA ALA A 520 22.23 -19.26 5.61
C ALA A 520 23.66 -19.02 6.13
N VAL A 521 24.00 -17.79 6.54
CA VAL A 521 25.34 -17.52 7.06
C VAL A 521 25.62 -18.28 8.35
N ASP A 522 24.61 -18.50 9.18
CA ASP A 522 24.72 -19.31 10.38
C ASP A 522 24.94 -20.79 10.08
N GLY A 523 24.15 -21.35 9.15
CA GLY A 523 24.28 -22.76 8.75
C GLY A 523 25.55 -23.06 7.92
N GLN A 524 26.05 -22.07 7.17
CA GLN A 524 27.33 -22.21 6.43
C GLN A 524 28.54 -22.38 7.37
N LEU A 525 28.48 -21.88 8.61
CA LEU A 525 29.50 -22.17 9.61
C LEU A 525 29.56 -23.67 9.96
N ASP A 526 28.40 -24.33 10.11
CA ASP A 526 28.35 -25.76 10.35
C ASP A 526 28.89 -26.57 9.16
N GLU A 527 28.62 -26.11 7.95
CA GLU A 527 29.16 -26.73 6.73
C GLU A 527 30.68 -26.56 6.63
N MET A 528 31.23 -25.40 7.04
CA MET A 528 32.70 -25.20 7.09
C MET A 528 33.38 -26.24 7.97
N ILE A 529 32.85 -26.50 9.17
CA ILE A 529 33.39 -27.52 10.06
C ILE A 529 33.40 -28.89 9.36
N LYS A 530 32.28 -29.31 8.78
CA LYS A 530 32.15 -30.60 8.06
C LYS A 530 33.12 -30.74 6.88
N LEU A 531 33.32 -29.66 6.13
CA LEU A 531 34.19 -29.65 4.95
C LEU A 531 35.68 -29.83 5.34
N VAL A 532 36.06 -29.39 6.51
CA VAL A 532 37.44 -29.43 6.97
C VAL A 532 37.73 -30.69 7.80
N GLU A 533 36.76 -31.23 8.56
CA GLU A 533 36.92 -32.47 9.35
C GLU A 533 36.89 -33.75 8.48
N ASN A 534 36.33 -33.68 7.25
CA ASN A 534 36.27 -34.81 6.31
C ASN A 534 37.45 -34.85 5.30
N VAL A 535 38.50 -34.08 5.54
CA VAL A 535 39.79 -34.10 4.81
C VAL A 535 40.83 -34.91 5.63
#